data_a8b685d4395fe7e31a2e8893c3e3f058
#
_entry.id   a8b685d4395fe7e31a2e8893c3e3f058
#
_cell.length_a   1.000
_cell.length_b   1.000
_cell.length_c   1.000
_cell.angle_alpha   90.00
_cell.angle_beta   90.00
_cell.angle_gamma   90.00
#
_symmetry.space_group_name_H-M   'P 1'
#
loop_
_entity.id
_entity.type
_entity.pdbx_description
1 polymer ?
#
loop_
_entity_poly.entity_id
_entity_poly.type
_entity_poly.pdbx_seq_one_letter_code
_entity_poly.pdbx_strand_id
1 'polypeptide(L)'
;MGKSETEASVRLYMVPGMLHCDGGPGAADFGQDGAAIRRDAQHDVFTALEQWVEAGKAPGTLTATKFVGDDETKGVLMTRPLCAYPAEARYVKGDPMQAASFACVGK
;
A
#
# COMPACT_ATOMS: atom_id res chain seq x y z
N MET A 1 13.50 10.38 19.06
CA MET A 1 14.23 9.48 18.16
C MET A 1 14.40 10.17 16.82
N GLY A 2 15.55 10.04 16.18
CA GLY A 2 15.77 10.61 14.86
C GLY A 2 15.06 9.80 13.77
N LYS A 3 14.96 10.36 12.57
CA LYS A 3 14.29 9.74 11.44
C LYS A 3 14.86 8.36 11.11
N SER A 4 16.18 8.23 11.01
CA SER A 4 16.82 6.97 10.66
C SER A 4 16.62 5.89 11.73
N GLU A 5 16.67 6.26 13.00
CA GLU A 5 16.42 5.32 14.08
C GLU A 5 14.97 4.84 14.08
N THR A 6 14.03 5.76 13.84
CA THR A 6 12.62 5.43 13.75
C THR A 6 12.37 4.49 12.59
N GLU A 7 12.92 4.79 11.41
CA GLU A 7 12.73 3.97 10.21
C GLU A 7 13.35 2.59 10.31
N ALA A 8 14.28 2.37 11.24
CA ALA A 8 14.84 1.05 11.47
C ALA A 8 13.80 0.06 12.02
N SER A 9 12.76 0.55 12.68
CA SER A 9 11.76 -0.32 13.33
C SER A 9 10.31 0.09 13.11
N VAL A 10 10.04 1.23 12.46
CA VAL A 10 8.67 1.73 12.27
C VAL A 10 8.46 2.18 10.83
N ARG A 11 7.31 1.85 10.27
CA ARG A 11 6.84 2.37 8.99
C ARG A 11 5.40 2.83 9.14
N LEU A 12 5.12 4.03 8.66
CA LEU A 12 3.77 4.58 8.63
C LEU A 12 3.31 4.71 7.19
N TYR A 13 2.11 4.23 6.91
CA TYR A 13 1.49 4.35 5.60
C TYR A 13 0.14 5.03 5.75
N MET A 14 -0.06 6.12 5.03
CA MET A 14 -1.36 6.78 4.95
C MET A 14 -2.15 6.17 3.80
N VAL A 15 -3.42 5.85 4.02
CA VAL A 15 -4.27 5.19 3.02
C VAL A 15 -5.43 6.11 2.68
N PRO A 16 -5.31 6.93 1.62
CA PRO A 16 -6.36 7.87 1.25
C PRO A 16 -7.65 7.16 0.84
N GLY A 17 -8.77 7.67 1.32
CA GLY A 17 -10.08 7.19 0.93
C GLY A 17 -10.51 5.87 1.57
N MET A 18 -9.81 5.42 2.60
CA MET A 18 -10.21 4.24 3.37
C MET A 18 -11.11 4.64 4.53
N LEU A 19 -12.17 3.89 4.74
CA LEU A 19 -13.01 4.01 5.93
C LEU A 19 -12.39 3.27 7.11
N HIS A 20 -13.11 3.12 8.20
CA HIS A 20 -12.58 2.45 9.39
C HIS A 20 -12.29 0.98 9.09
N CYS A 21 -11.02 0.61 9.11
CA CYS A 21 -10.47 -0.72 8.88
C CYS A 21 -10.51 -1.21 7.43
N ASP A 22 -11.48 -0.85 6.63
CA ASP A 22 -11.60 -1.27 5.23
C ASP A 22 -12.62 -0.41 4.48
N GLY A 23 -12.79 -0.71 3.19
CA GLY A 23 -13.78 -0.04 2.36
C GLY A 23 -13.47 1.42 2.09
N GLY A 24 -14.44 2.12 1.51
CA GLY A 24 -14.31 3.52 1.13
C GLY A 24 -14.03 3.71 -0.35
N PRO A 25 -13.99 4.96 -0.85
CA PRO A 25 -13.81 5.23 -2.28
C PRO A 25 -12.38 5.00 -2.78
N GLY A 26 -11.40 4.98 -1.89
CA GLY A 26 -10.00 4.78 -2.29
C GLY A 26 -9.61 3.32 -2.43
N ALA A 27 -8.37 3.07 -2.86
CA ALA A 27 -7.79 1.74 -2.89
C ALA A 27 -7.42 1.36 -1.45
N ALA A 28 -8.16 0.42 -0.87
CA ALA A 28 -8.09 0.14 0.56
C ALA A 28 -7.78 -1.31 0.90
N ASP A 29 -7.51 -2.16 -0.10
CA ASP A 29 -7.20 -3.57 0.13
C ASP A 29 -5.70 -3.81 -0.06
N PHE A 30 -5.02 -4.11 1.03
CA PHE A 30 -3.58 -4.39 1.05
C PHE A 30 -3.26 -5.53 2.02
N GLY A 31 -4.24 -6.41 2.25
CA GLY A 31 -4.09 -7.59 3.09
C GLY A 31 -4.52 -7.43 4.55
N GLN A 32 -4.84 -6.22 4.99
CA GLN A 32 -5.18 -5.96 6.40
C GLN A 32 -6.45 -6.70 6.85
N ASP A 33 -7.37 -6.91 5.91
CA ASP A 33 -8.63 -7.61 6.17
C ASP A 33 -8.69 -8.98 5.45
N GLY A 34 -7.56 -9.42 4.90
CA GLY A 34 -7.46 -10.65 4.13
C GLY A 34 -7.55 -10.48 2.63
N ALA A 35 -8.02 -9.33 2.14
CA ALA A 35 -8.14 -9.08 0.71
C ALA A 35 -6.87 -8.44 0.16
N ALA A 36 -6.25 -9.10 -0.80
CA ALA A 36 -5.09 -8.58 -1.53
C ALA A 36 -5.04 -9.22 -2.90
N ILE A 37 -4.52 -8.48 -3.87
CA ILE A 37 -4.40 -8.99 -5.23
C ILE A 37 -3.40 -10.15 -5.30
N ARG A 38 -2.38 -10.15 -4.44
CA ARG A 38 -1.35 -11.19 -4.31
C ARG A 38 -0.85 -11.25 -2.88
N ARG A 39 -0.36 -12.42 -2.46
CA ARG A 39 0.26 -12.62 -1.15
C ARG A 39 1.77 -12.42 -1.24
N ASP A 40 2.20 -11.26 -1.68
CA ASP A 40 3.61 -10.86 -1.72
C ASP A 40 3.84 -9.61 -0.88
N ALA A 41 5.11 -9.26 -0.66
CA ALA A 41 5.48 -8.15 0.21
C ALA A 41 5.04 -6.77 -0.33
N GLN A 42 4.68 -6.69 -1.60
CA GLN A 42 4.23 -5.45 -2.20
C GLN A 42 2.72 -5.24 -2.04
N HIS A 43 1.94 -6.31 -2.02
CA HIS A 43 0.48 -6.25 -2.04
C HIS A 43 -0.20 -6.70 -0.74
N ASP A 44 0.55 -7.35 0.14
CA ASP A 44 0.04 -7.92 1.38
C ASP A 44 0.90 -7.43 2.55
N VAL A 45 0.30 -6.61 3.41
CA VAL A 45 1.02 -5.99 4.53
C VAL A 45 1.58 -7.03 5.50
N PHE A 46 0.90 -8.15 5.70
CA PHE A 46 1.40 -9.20 6.59
C PHE A 46 2.62 -9.90 6.01
N THR A 47 2.63 -10.15 4.70
CA THR A 47 3.81 -10.69 4.03
C THR A 47 5.00 -9.73 4.12
N ALA A 48 4.74 -8.42 3.96
CA ALA A 48 5.77 -7.40 4.11
C ALA A 48 6.37 -7.42 5.53
N LEU A 49 5.52 -7.54 6.55
CA LEU A 49 5.97 -7.61 7.93
C LEU A 49 6.78 -8.87 8.20
N GLU A 50 6.32 -10.02 7.72
CA GLU A 50 7.05 -11.27 7.86
C GLU A 50 8.45 -11.20 7.25
N GLN A 51 8.58 -10.63 6.05
CA GLN A 51 9.88 -10.47 5.41
C GLN A 51 10.79 -9.52 6.16
N TRP A 52 10.23 -8.49 6.79
CA TRP A 52 11.01 -7.58 7.61
C TRP A 52 11.57 -8.29 8.84
N VAL A 53 10.71 -9.03 9.55
CA VAL A 53 11.11 -9.75 10.78
C VAL A 53 12.06 -10.90 10.47
N GLU A 54 11.75 -11.71 9.46
CA GLU A 54 12.46 -12.97 9.21
C GLU A 54 13.67 -12.82 8.28
N ALA A 55 13.60 -11.91 7.31
CA ALA A 55 14.66 -11.75 6.31
C ALA A 55 15.38 -10.41 6.39
N GLY A 56 15.00 -9.53 7.31
CA GLY A 56 15.61 -8.22 7.45
C GLY A 56 15.30 -7.25 6.33
N LYS A 57 14.26 -7.53 5.54
CA LYS A 57 13.86 -6.68 4.42
C LYS A 57 12.76 -5.72 4.85
N ALA A 58 13.15 -4.50 5.20
CA ALA A 58 12.19 -3.46 5.55
C ALA A 58 11.29 -3.14 4.36
N PRO A 59 9.98 -2.92 4.59
CA PRO A 59 9.07 -2.62 3.48
C PRO A 59 9.33 -1.23 2.90
N GLY A 60 9.19 -1.15 1.58
CA GLY A 60 9.18 0.13 0.86
C GLY A 60 7.76 0.54 0.53
N THR A 61 7.51 0.83 -0.75
CA THR A 61 6.17 1.14 -1.23
C THR A 61 5.31 -0.12 -1.26
N LEU A 62 4.11 -0.02 -0.69
CA LEU A 62 3.10 -1.06 -0.81
C LEU A 62 2.13 -0.67 -1.92
N THR A 63 1.38 -1.64 -2.42
CA THR A 63 0.33 -1.38 -3.42
C THR A 63 -1.02 -1.80 -2.85
N ALA A 64 -1.93 -0.85 -2.77
CA ALA A 64 -3.31 -1.11 -2.38
C ALA A 64 -4.19 -1.27 -3.60
N THR A 65 -5.24 -2.06 -3.47
CA THR A 65 -6.16 -2.38 -4.55
C THR A 65 -7.57 -1.94 -4.18
N LYS A 66 -8.31 -1.45 -5.17
CA LYS A 66 -9.76 -1.28 -5.09
C LYS A 66 -10.39 -2.31 -6.02
N PHE A 67 -11.16 -3.23 -5.46
CA PHE A 67 -11.89 -4.20 -6.25
C PHE A 67 -13.25 -3.62 -6.66
N VAL A 68 -13.79 -4.11 -7.78
CA VAL A 68 -15.13 -3.68 -8.25
C VAL A 68 -16.16 -4.06 -7.19
N GLY A 69 -16.87 -3.05 -6.68
CA GLY A 69 -17.88 -3.24 -5.64
C GLY A 69 -17.33 -3.77 -4.32
N ASP A 70 -16.04 -3.57 -4.06
CA ASP A 70 -15.33 -4.12 -2.91
C ASP A 70 -15.36 -5.66 -2.83
N ASP A 71 -15.53 -6.31 -3.97
CA ASP A 71 -15.61 -7.75 -4.08
C ASP A 71 -14.45 -8.27 -4.94
N GLU A 72 -13.48 -8.95 -4.30
CA GLU A 72 -12.29 -9.42 -5.00
C GLU A 72 -12.59 -10.43 -6.12
N THR A 73 -13.76 -11.07 -6.10
CA THR A 73 -14.18 -11.98 -7.17
C THR A 73 -14.60 -11.26 -8.44
N LYS A 74 -14.87 -9.94 -8.35
CA LYS A 74 -15.30 -9.12 -9.50
C LYS A 74 -14.15 -8.43 -10.22
N GLY A 75 -12.92 -8.62 -9.75
CA GLY A 75 -11.75 -8.07 -10.39
C GLY A 75 -11.34 -6.70 -9.86
N VAL A 76 -10.24 -6.21 -10.40
CA VAL A 76 -9.58 -4.99 -9.94
C VAL A 76 -10.16 -3.76 -10.65
N LEU A 77 -10.61 -2.78 -9.88
CA LEU A 77 -11.01 -1.48 -10.41
C LEU A 77 -9.81 -0.54 -10.57
N MET A 78 -9.00 -0.42 -9.51
CA MET A 78 -7.80 0.41 -9.56
C MET A 78 -6.78 -0.06 -8.52
N THR A 79 -5.52 0.33 -8.74
CA THR A 79 -4.45 0.16 -7.77
C THR A 79 -3.80 1.51 -7.48
N ARG A 80 -3.24 1.67 -6.28
CA ARG A 80 -2.54 2.88 -5.86
C ARG A 80 -1.33 2.51 -5.02
N PRO A 81 -0.22 3.23 -5.16
CA PRO A 81 0.89 3.00 -4.25
C PRO A 81 0.59 3.60 -2.88
N LEU A 82 0.96 2.87 -1.86
CA LEU A 82 1.00 3.38 -0.49
C LEU A 82 2.45 3.68 -0.18
N CYS A 83 2.77 4.96 -0.04
CA CYS A 83 4.14 5.40 0.19
C CYS A 83 4.43 5.42 1.68
N ALA A 84 5.66 5.03 2.04
CA ALA A 84 6.11 5.15 3.42
C ALA A 84 6.20 6.65 3.78
N TYR A 85 5.46 7.05 4.83
CA TYR A 85 5.45 8.44 5.29
C TYR A 85 6.89 8.93 5.56
N PRO A 86 7.27 10.14 5.19
CA PRO A 86 6.45 11.26 4.73
C PRO A 86 6.26 11.35 3.20
N ALA A 87 6.71 10.36 2.45
CA ALA A 87 6.51 10.37 1.00
C ALA A 87 5.02 10.28 0.65
N GLU A 88 4.66 10.88 -0.46
CA GLU A 88 3.29 10.91 -0.96
C GLU A 88 3.24 10.39 -2.40
N ALA A 89 2.16 9.71 -2.75
CA ALA A 89 1.94 9.27 -4.12
C ALA A 89 1.55 10.47 -4.99
N ARG A 90 2.24 10.62 -6.13
CA ARG A 90 1.92 11.65 -7.11
C ARG A 90 1.75 11.03 -8.48
N TYR A 91 0.69 11.44 -9.17
CA TYR A 91 0.46 11.05 -10.53
C TYR A 91 1.57 11.59 -11.43
N VAL A 92 2.13 10.72 -12.28
CA VAL A 92 3.18 11.09 -13.23
C VAL A 92 2.65 11.08 -14.66
N LYS A 93 2.19 9.91 -15.12
CA LYS A 93 1.64 9.74 -16.46
C LYS A 93 0.97 8.38 -16.58
N GLY A 94 0.13 8.22 -17.58
CA GLY A 94 -0.51 6.96 -17.90
C GLY A 94 -1.91 6.85 -17.33
N ASP A 95 -2.41 5.63 -17.19
CA ASP A 95 -3.74 5.36 -16.69
C ASP A 95 -3.81 5.65 -15.17
N PRO A 96 -4.63 6.64 -14.74
CA PRO A 96 -4.74 6.96 -13.31
C PRO A 96 -5.32 5.83 -12.46
N MET A 97 -5.86 4.78 -13.07
CA MET A 97 -6.36 3.59 -12.36
C MET A 97 -5.26 2.58 -12.06
N GLN A 98 -4.01 2.84 -12.46
CA GLN A 98 -2.89 1.95 -12.27
C GLN A 98 -1.85 2.56 -11.33
N ALA A 99 -1.41 1.77 -10.35
CA ALA A 99 -0.37 2.22 -9.40
C ALA A 99 0.92 2.63 -10.11
N ALA A 100 1.26 1.96 -11.23
CA ALA A 100 2.45 2.28 -12.00
C ALA A 100 2.47 3.69 -12.58
N SER A 101 1.33 4.37 -12.62
CA SER A 101 1.21 5.75 -13.11
C SER A 101 1.60 6.80 -12.05
N PHE A 102 1.94 6.35 -10.86
CA PHE A 102 2.26 7.20 -9.71
C PHE A 102 3.69 6.95 -9.24
N ALA A 103 4.27 7.96 -8.60
CA ALA A 103 5.56 7.83 -7.94
C ALA A 103 5.44 8.32 -6.49
N CYS A 104 6.20 7.71 -5.61
CA CYS A 104 6.31 8.19 -4.23
C CYS A 104 7.33 9.32 -4.18
N VAL A 105 6.88 10.50 -3.76
CA VAL A 105 7.70 11.71 -3.70
C VAL A 105 7.94 12.05 -2.24
N GLY A 106 9.20 12.08 -1.83
CA GLY A 106 9.61 12.41 -0.47
C GLY A 106 9.47 13.89 -0.16
N LYS A 107 9.41 14.19 1.13
CA LYS A 107 9.37 15.57 1.62
C LYS A 107 10.58 15.85 2.49
#